data_e7477a0d8bcf21fa2b1d554ba916d402
#
_entry.id   e7477a0d8bcf21fa2b1d554ba916d402
#
_cell.length_a   1.000
_cell.length_b   1.000
_cell.length_c   1.000
_cell.angle_alpha   90.00
_cell.angle_beta   90.00
_cell.angle_gamma   90.00
#
_symmetry.space_group_name_H-M   'P 1'
#
loop_
_entity.id
_entity.type
_entity.pdbx_description
1 polymer ?
#
loop_
_entity_poly.entity_id
_entity_poly.type
_entity_poly.pdbx_seq_one_letter_code
_entity_poly.pdbx_strand_id
1 'polypeptide(L)'
;MSGYTVSTMAEMPDVPTPAEPGDPHWKPIQHYLGLTAFGINLFTADDPGTELATSHDEAESGQQEVYIVLAGRAQVAVGDARFEAAAGTVVAITDPALPRSMASLERATSVLAVGCRPGCFDSSWQPRHFQGLARHPWLSG
;
A
#
# COMPACT_ATOMS: atom_id res chain seq x y z
N MET A 1 -16.73 -14.47 -20.30
CA MET A 1 -16.11 -13.95 -19.08
C MET A 1 -17.19 -13.66 -18.05
N SER A 2 -16.94 -14.10 -16.84
CA SER A 2 -17.94 -14.03 -15.74
C SER A 2 -17.97 -12.67 -15.03
N GLY A 3 -17.05 -11.78 -15.31
CA GLY A 3 -16.97 -10.48 -14.64
C GLY A 3 -16.21 -10.49 -13.31
N TYR A 4 -15.66 -11.63 -12.92
CA TYR A 4 -14.81 -11.73 -11.72
C TYR A 4 -13.69 -12.76 -11.92
N THR A 5 -12.65 -12.61 -11.12
CA THR A 5 -11.52 -13.53 -11.07
C THR A 5 -11.17 -13.85 -9.63
N VAL A 6 -10.80 -15.08 -9.37
CA VAL A 6 -10.35 -15.53 -8.04
C VAL A 6 -8.92 -16.01 -8.14
N SER A 7 -8.06 -15.55 -7.23
CA SER A 7 -6.67 -15.99 -7.13
C SER A 7 -6.23 -15.93 -5.68
N THR A 8 -5.13 -16.61 -5.39
CA THR A 8 -4.44 -16.47 -4.09
C THR A 8 -3.16 -15.69 -4.27
N MET A 9 -2.64 -15.11 -3.20
CA MET A 9 -1.34 -14.43 -3.24
C MET A 9 -0.22 -15.37 -3.71
N ALA A 10 -0.30 -16.64 -3.31
CA ALA A 10 0.70 -17.63 -3.69
C ALA A 10 0.72 -17.94 -5.19
N GLU A 11 -0.43 -17.82 -5.86
CA GLU A 11 -0.53 -18.07 -7.30
C GLU A 11 -0.03 -16.90 -8.15
N MET A 12 0.02 -15.70 -7.59
CA MET A 12 0.44 -14.51 -8.33
C MET A 12 1.95 -14.50 -8.52
N PRO A 13 2.44 -14.30 -9.75
CA PRO A 13 3.88 -14.21 -9.99
C PRO A 13 4.43 -12.89 -9.45
N ASP A 14 5.70 -12.95 -9.03
CA ASP A 14 6.45 -11.75 -8.71
C ASP A 14 6.87 -11.03 -9.99
N VAL A 15 7.07 -9.72 -9.90
CA VAL A 15 7.72 -8.95 -10.97
C VAL A 15 9.15 -9.48 -11.15
N PRO A 16 9.53 -9.92 -12.35
CA PRO A 16 10.79 -10.63 -12.54
C PRO A 16 12.03 -9.76 -12.65
N THR A 17 11.90 -8.44 -12.81
CA THR A 17 13.06 -7.58 -13.15
C THR A 17 13.10 -6.26 -12.42
N PRO A 18 14.29 -5.83 -12.11
CA PRO A 18 15.50 -6.61 -11.91
C PRO A 18 15.54 -7.11 -10.46
N ALA A 19 15.41 -8.42 -10.27
CA ALA A 19 15.53 -8.98 -8.93
C ALA A 19 17.01 -8.96 -8.55
N GLU A 20 17.38 -8.08 -7.66
CA GLU A 20 18.68 -8.06 -7.01
C GLU A 20 18.59 -8.84 -5.71
N PRO A 21 19.69 -9.45 -5.23
CA PRO A 21 19.67 -10.07 -3.91
C PRO A 21 19.28 -9.06 -2.84
N GLY A 22 18.25 -9.40 -2.07
CA GLY A 22 17.72 -8.52 -1.03
C GLY A 22 16.54 -7.67 -1.43
N ASP A 23 16.11 -7.71 -2.69
CA ASP A 23 14.90 -7.04 -3.13
C ASP A 23 13.65 -7.72 -2.55
N PRO A 24 12.56 -6.96 -2.33
CA PRO A 24 11.31 -7.56 -1.91
C PRO A 24 10.67 -8.35 -3.07
N HIS A 25 9.83 -9.30 -2.72
CA HIS A 25 8.88 -9.89 -3.66
C HIS A 25 7.80 -8.85 -3.96
N TRP A 26 7.60 -8.55 -5.22
CA TRP A 26 6.59 -7.59 -5.65
C TRP A 26 5.54 -8.30 -6.49
N LYS A 27 4.30 -8.31 -6.01
CA LYS A 27 3.15 -8.86 -6.73
C LYS A 27 2.24 -7.72 -7.17
N PRO A 28 2.22 -7.38 -8.47
CA PRO A 28 1.38 -6.30 -9.00
C PRO A 28 -0.05 -6.84 -9.22
N ILE A 29 -0.85 -6.80 -8.18
CA ILE A 29 -2.19 -7.41 -8.17
C ILE A 29 -3.07 -6.80 -9.26
N GLN A 30 -3.03 -5.46 -9.42
CA GLN A 30 -3.83 -4.81 -10.46
C GLN A 30 -3.49 -5.31 -11.85
N HIS A 31 -2.22 -5.57 -12.13
CA HIS A 31 -1.80 -6.06 -13.43
C HIS A 31 -2.27 -7.50 -13.65
N TYR A 32 -2.03 -8.35 -12.68
CA TYR A 32 -2.37 -9.77 -12.76
C TYR A 32 -3.88 -9.99 -12.90
N LEU A 33 -4.70 -9.21 -12.22
CA LEU A 33 -6.14 -9.35 -12.21
C LEU A 33 -6.87 -8.42 -13.19
N GLY A 34 -6.15 -7.59 -13.94
CA GLY A 34 -6.74 -6.69 -14.93
C GLY A 34 -7.54 -5.54 -14.35
N LEU A 35 -7.17 -5.06 -13.16
CA LEU A 35 -7.82 -3.92 -12.52
C LEU A 35 -7.25 -2.62 -13.07
N THR A 36 -8.13 -1.66 -13.37
CA THR A 36 -7.73 -0.35 -13.88
C THR A 36 -8.24 0.80 -13.02
N ALA A 37 -9.08 0.52 -12.01
CA ALA A 37 -9.68 1.56 -11.17
C ALA A 37 -8.71 2.11 -10.12
N PHE A 38 -7.77 1.29 -9.67
CA PHE A 38 -6.78 1.67 -8.65
C PHE A 38 -5.55 0.75 -8.77
N GLY A 39 -4.42 1.22 -8.25
CA GLY A 39 -3.23 0.40 -8.08
C GLY A 39 -3.31 -0.40 -6.79
N ILE A 40 -2.95 -1.68 -6.84
CA ILE A 40 -2.85 -2.52 -5.65
C ILE A 40 -1.68 -3.48 -5.81
N ASN A 41 -0.73 -3.42 -4.89
CA ASN A 41 0.51 -4.16 -4.94
C ASN A 41 0.83 -4.77 -3.58
N LEU A 42 1.37 -5.98 -3.60
CA LEU A 42 1.86 -6.64 -2.39
C LEU A 42 3.38 -6.69 -2.44
N PHE A 43 4.03 -6.23 -1.37
CA PHE A 43 5.47 -6.34 -1.19
C PHE A 43 5.74 -7.22 0.02
N THR A 44 6.59 -8.23 -0.14
CA THR A 44 6.96 -9.15 0.94
C THR A 44 8.48 -9.24 1.04
N ALA A 45 9.00 -9.13 2.24
CA ALA A 45 10.42 -9.26 2.54
C ALA A 45 10.72 -10.65 3.11
N ASP A 46 11.76 -11.30 2.62
CA ASP A 46 12.22 -12.55 3.22
C ASP A 46 12.96 -12.29 4.53
N ASP A 47 13.73 -11.21 4.58
CA ASP A 47 14.63 -10.90 5.70
C ASP A 47 14.39 -9.48 6.25
N PRO A 48 14.81 -9.23 7.52
CA PRO A 48 14.86 -7.86 8.04
C PRO A 48 15.81 -6.98 7.22
N GLY A 49 15.51 -5.68 7.14
CA GLY A 49 16.34 -4.70 6.44
C GLY A 49 16.08 -4.60 4.94
N THR A 50 15.08 -5.29 4.42
CA THR A 50 14.68 -5.18 3.01
C THR A 50 13.85 -3.93 2.80
N GLU A 51 14.18 -3.15 1.76
CA GLU A 51 13.35 -2.03 1.34
C GLU A 51 12.07 -2.55 0.67
N LEU A 52 10.94 -2.44 1.38
CA LEU A 52 9.62 -2.81 0.87
C LEU A 52 9.09 -1.72 -0.05
N ALA A 53 9.42 -0.48 0.22
CA ALA A 53 9.17 0.66 -0.65
C ALA A 53 10.40 1.56 -0.61
N THR A 54 11.02 1.78 -1.76
CA THR A 54 12.15 2.72 -1.89
C THR A 54 11.65 4.14 -1.67
N SER A 55 12.54 5.04 -1.25
CA SER A 55 12.17 6.44 -1.01
C SER A 55 11.66 7.08 -2.29
N HIS A 56 10.42 7.54 -2.29
CA HIS A 56 9.79 8.21 -3.41
C HIS A 56 8.60 9.04 -2.94
N ASP A 57 8.09 9.88 -3.83
CA ASP A 57 6.81 10.54 -3.66
C ASP A 57 5.91 10.26 -4.87
N GLU A 58 4.68 10.70 -4.80
CA GLU A 58 3.70 10.55 -5.88
C GLU A 58 3.25 11.90 -6.45
N ALA A 59 4.11 12.92 -6.35
CA ALA A 59 3.78 14.26 -6.85
C ALA A 59 3.45 14.25 -8.34
N GLU A 60 4.17 13.46 -9.14
CA GLU A 60 3.96 13.37 -10.58
C GLU A 60 2.64 12.67 -10.92
N SER A 61 2.36 11.54 -10.27
CA SER A 61 1.12 10.79 -10.50
C SER A 61 -0.10 11.42 -9.83
N GLY A 62 0.11 12.19 -8.76
CA GLY A 62 -0.96 12.79 -7.97
C GLY A 62 -1.75 11.79 -7.15
N GLN A 63 -1.23 10.60 -6.92
CA GLN A 63 -1.94 9.56 -6.20
C GLN A 63 -1.88 9.75 -4.69
N GLN A 64 -3.01 9.52 -4.04
CA GLN A 64 -3.05 9.19 -2.63
C GLN A 64 -2.79 7.70 -2.48
N GLU A 65 -2.09 7.32 -1.44
CA GLU A 65 -1.79 5.91 -1.17
C GLU A 65 -2.11 5.52 0.26
N VAL A 66 -2.50 4.26 0.41
CA VAL A 66 -2.58 3.63 1.73
C VAL A 66 -1.69 2.40 1.73
N TYR A 67 -0.89 2.26 2.79
CA TYR A 67 -0.09 1.07 3.05
C TYR A 67 -0.69 0.34 4.24
N ILE A 68 -0.89 -0.96 4.11
CA ILE A 68 -1.44 -1.81 5.17
C ILE A 68 -0.41 -2.89 5.47
N VAL A 69 0.10 -2.92 6.69
CA VAL A 69 1.00 -4.00 7.12
C VAL A 69 0.15 -5.23 7.41
N LEU A 70 0.31 -6.26 6.58
CA LEU A 70 -0.45 -7.50 6.71
C LEU A 70 0.21 -8.50 7.65
N ALA A 71 1.54 -8.52 7.69
CA ALA A 71 2.34 -9.42 8.50
C ALA A 71 3.67 -8.78 8.87
N GLY A 72 4.25 -9.20 9.99
CA GLY A 72 5.54 -8.71 10.43
C GLY A 72 5.51 -7.30 10.98
N ARG A 73 6.60 -6.57 10.76
CA ARG A 73 6.80 -5.21 11.26
C ARG A 73 7.68 -4.44 10.30
N ALA A 74 7.33 -3.19 10.02
CA ALA A 74 8.08 -2.32 9.14
C ALA A 74 8.52 -1.03 9.84
N GLN A 75 9.70 -0.53 9.46
CA GLN A 75 10.13 0.82 9.76
C GLN A 75 9.60 1.72 8.65
N VAL A 76 8.81 2.72 9.01
CA VAL A 76 8.15 3.61 8.05
C VAL A 76 8.71 5.02 8.19
N ALA A 77 8.97 5.65 7.07
CA ALA A 77 9.29 7.07 6.99
C ALA A 77 8.28 7.77 6.09
N VAL A 78 7.67 8.85 6.57
CA VAL A 78 6.77 9.70 5.79
C VAL A 78 7.11 11.15 6.12
N GLY A 79 7.59 11.90 5.12
CA GLY A 79 8.16 13.22 5.36
C GLY A 79 9.29 13.13 6.38
N ASP A 80 9.21 13.93 7.43
CA ASP A 80 10.20 13.93 8.53
C ASP A 80 9.85 12.93 9.65
N ALA A 81 8.68 12.29 9.58
CA ALA A 81 8.25 11.33 10.60
C ALA A 81 8.85 9.96 10.33
N ARG A 82 9.20 9.27 11.42
CA ARG A 82 9.67 7.88 11.40
C ARG A 82 8.99 7.12 12.52
N PHE A 83 8.51 5.93 12.22
CA PHE A 83 7.82 5.09 13.21
C PHE A 83 7.86 3.63 12.78
N GLU A 84 7.63 2.73 13.74
CA GLU A 84 7.46 1.32 13.48
C GLU A 84 5.97 0.99 13.30
N ALA A 85 5.68 0.11 12.36
CA ALA A 85 4.33 -0.32 12.04
C ALA A 85 4.23 -1.84 12.11
N ALA A 86 3.48 -2.34 13.09
CA ALA A 86 3.17 -3.76 13.22
C ALA A 86 2.01 -4.16 12.31
N ALA A 87 1.80 -5.47 12.16
CA ALA A 87 0.66 -6.01 11.42
C ALA A 87 -0.65 -5.39 11.88
N GLY A 88 -1.50 -5.00 10.95
CA GLY A 88 -2.75 -4.27 11.21
C GLY A 88 -2.63 -2.76 11.18
N THR A 89 -1.43 -2.21 11.09
CA THR A 89 -1.23 -0.75 10.95
C THR A 89 -1.61 -0.32 9.54
N VAL A 90 -2.34 0.79 9.46
CA VAL A 90 -2.73 1.44 8.21
C VAL A 90 -2.08 2.81 8.15
N VAL A 91 -1.30 3.06 7.11
CA VAL A 91 -0.64 4.35 6.87
C VAL A 91 -1.28 4.99 5.65
N ALA A 92 -2.03 6.06 5.85
CA ALA A 92 -2.69 6.78 4.75
C ALA A 92 -1.90 8.05 4.42
N ILE A 93 -1.48 8.17 3.18
CA ILE A 93 -0.73 9.33 2.68
C ILE A 93 -1.62 10.07 1.72
N THR A 94 -2.21 11.17 2.19
CA THR A 94 -3.19 11.95 1.43
C THR A 94 -2.55 13.10 0.66
N ASP A 95 -1.32 13.49 1.00
CA ASP A 95 -0.53 14.44 0.23
C ASP A 95 0.44 13.67 -0.66
N PRO A 96 0.23 13.66 -1.99
CA PRO A 96 1.12 12.93 -2.89
C PRO A 96 2.56 13.40 -2.87
N ALA A 97 2.83 14.63 -2.46
CA ALA A 97 4.17 15.19 -2.45
C ALA A 97 5.02 14.74 -1.24
N LEU A 98 4.41 14.13 -0.22
CA LEU A 98 5.17 13.63 0.92
C LEU A 98 6.03 12.43 0.52
N PRO A 99 7.35 12.50 0.67
CA PRO A 99 8.21 11.34 0.43
C PRO A 99 7.93 10.24 1.46
N ARG A 100 8.02 9.00 1.01
CA ARG A 100 7.77 7.83 1.85
C ARG A 100 8.75 6.72 1.54
N SER A 101 9.03 5.91 2.54
CA SER A 101 9.81 4.69 2.41
C SER A 101 9.45 3.70 3.50
N MET A 102 9.68 2.43 3.25
CA MET A 102 9.44 1.36 4.22
C MET A 102 10.54 0.32 4.13
N ALA A 103 10.97 -0.17 5.28
CA ALA A 103 11.92 -1.29 5.37
C ALA A 103 11.40 -2.31 6.38
N SER A 104 11.63 -3.59 6.10
CA SER A 104 11.23 -4.67 7.00
C SER A 104 12.09 -4.69 8.26
N LEU A 105 11.48 -4.97 9.39
CA LEU A 105 12.16 -5.19 10.68
C LEU A 105 12.14 -6.66 11.09
N GLU A 106 11.29 -7.45 10.45
CA GLU A 106 11.12 -8.88 10.72
C GLU A 106 11.09 -9.66 9.41
N ARG A 107 11.33 -10.96 9.52
CA ARG A 107 11.16 -11.87 8.38
C ARG A 107 9.70 -11.94 7.98
N ALA A 108 9.46 -12.17 6.70
CA ALA A 108 8.12 -12.32 6.12
C ALA A 108 7.21 -11.10 6.34
N THR A 109 7.78 -9.91 6.53
CA THR A 109 6.99 -8.68 6.59
C THR A 109 6.32 -8.45 5.25
N SER A 110 4.99 -8.27 5.26
CA SER A 110 4.19 -8.04 4.06
C SER A 110 3.41 -6.74 4.19
N VAL A 111 3.44 -5.94 3.13
CA VAL A 111 2.74 -4.66 3.05
C VAL A 111 1.93 -4.59 1.77
N LEU A 112 0.66 -4.25 1.91
CA LEU A 112 -0.25 -4.02 0.79
C LEU A 112 -0.30 -2.51 0.54
N ALA A 113 -0.03 -2.10 -0.70
CA ALA A 113 -0.13 -0.71 -1.13
C ALA A 113 -1.31 -0.55 -2.08
N VAL A 114 -2.17 0.42 -1.80
CA VAL A 114 -3.33 0.75 -2.65
C VAL A 114 -3.27 2.23 -2.95
N GLY A 115 -3.36 2.60 -4.24
CA GLY A 115 -3.28 3.99 -4.64
C GLY A 115 -4.19 4.34 -5.79
N CYS A 116 -4.66 5.58 -5.77
CA CYS A 116 -5.44 6.18 -6.84
C CYS A 116 -5.44 7.70 -6.68
N ARG A 117 -5.76 8.40 -7.76
CA ARG A 117 -5.91 9.87 -7.68
C ARG A 117 -7.15 10.25 -6.89
N PRO A 118 -7.13 11.39 -6.19
CA PRO A 118 -8.33 11.91 -5.55
C PRO A 118 -9.49 11.99 -6.55
N GLY A 119 -10.67 11.56 -6.12
CA GLY A 119 -11.88 11.57 -6.95
C GLY A 119 -12.06 10.34 -7.83
N CYS A 120 -11.11 9.41 -7.90
CA CYS A 120 -11.28 8.16 -8.65
C CYS A 120 -12.27 7.21 -7.98
N PHE A 121 -12.53 7.40 -6.70
CA PHE A 121 -13.49 6.62 -5.93
C PHE A 121 -14.70 7.48 -5.55
N ASP A 122 -15.86 7.03 -5.96
CA ASP A 122 -17.14 7.63 -5.58
C ASP A 122 -18.00 6.57 -4.88
N SER A 123 -18.21 6.77 -3.59
CA SER A 123 -18.99 5.84 -2.81
C SER A 123 -20.49 6.11 -2.98
N SER A 124 -21.23 5.07 -3.35
CA SER A 124 -22.69 5.12 -3.31
C SER A 124 -23.24 5.03 -1.88
N TRP A 125 -22.39 4.75 -0.91
CA TRP A 125 -22.76 4.77 0.51
C TRP A 125 -22.82 6.23 0.95
N GLN A 126 -24.02 6.73 1.01
CA GLN A 126 -24.26 8.13 1.27
C GLN A 126 -23.90 8.54 2.71
N PRO A 127 -23.84 9.84 2.96
CA PRO A 127 -23.49 10.37 4.28
C PRO A 127 -24.28 9.77 5.44
N ARG A 128 -25.51 9.31 5.20
CA ARG A 128 -26.32 8.68 6.24
C ARG A 128 -25.65 7.45 6.89
N HIS A 129 -24.83 6.70 6.13
CA HIS A 129 -24.13 5.54 6.66
C HIS A 129 -22.92 5.93 7.53
N PHE A 130 -22.39 7.12 7.30
CA PHE A 130 -21.24 7.64 8.01
C PHE A 130 -21.62 8.73 9.02
N GLN A 131 -22.89 9.07 9.11
CA GLN A 131 -23.38 10.09 10.02
C GLN A 131 -23.08 9.69 11.46
N GLY A 132 -22.39 10.57 12.19
CA GLY A 132 -21.98 10.30 13.57
C GLY A 132 -20.73 9.43 13.70
N LEU A 133 -20.19 8.92 12.58
CA LEU A 133 -18.93 8.18 12.58
C LEU A 133 -17.76 9.15 12.53
N ALA A 134 -16.89 9.07 13.53
CA ALA A 134 -15.74 9.96 13.60
C ALA A 134 -14.71 9.65 12.50
N ARG A 135 -14.10 10.70 11.99
CA ARG A 135 -12.86 10.59 11.22
C ARG A 135 -11.67 10.64 12.18
N HIS A 136 -10.51 10.30 11.68
CA HIS A 136 -9.28 10.45 12.45
C HIS A 136 -9.16 11.91 12.95
N PRO A 137 -8.72 12.13 14.20
CA PRO A 137 -8.65 13.49 14.77
C PRO A 137 -7.90 14.53 13.95
N TRP A 138 -6.92 14.11 13.17
CA TRP A 138 -6.16 15.02 12.31
C TRP A 138 -6.92 15.45 11.05
N LEU A 139 -8.06 14.82 10.77
CA LEU A 139 -8.92 15.15 9.64
C LEU A 139 -10.11 16.01 10.08
N SER A 140 -9.95 16.77 11.15
CA SER A 140 -10.98 17.63 11.70
C SER A 140 -11.40 18.70 10.69
N GLY A 141 -12.63 18.71 10.35
CA GLY A 141 -13.22 19.67 9.42
C GLY A 141 -14.53 19.19 8.90
#